data_cb4dde311b52f3e616d0eb7fd09306b0
#
_entry.id   cb4dde311b52f3e616d0eb7fd09306b0
#
_cell.length_a   1.000
_cell.length_b   1.000
_cell.length_c   1.000
_cell.angle_alpha   90.00
_cell.angle_beta   90.00
_cell.angle_gamma   90.00
#
_symmetry.space_group_name_H-M   'P 1'
#
loop_
_entity.id
_entity.type
_entity.pdbx_description
1 polymer ?
#
loop_
_entity_poly.entity_id
_entity_poly.type
_entity_poly.pdbx_seq_one_letter_code
_entity_poly.pdbx_strand_id
1 'polypeptide(L)'
;MHIVIDARIISSSTGRYIERLLHYLEKIDTTNNYTVLVREKDKNYWKPTNKNFVVDIADYAPHSFEEQIGFLKQLNSYRADLVHFAQVHQPVGYRGKKITTIHDFTLLNTYNPDKNWFVFRAKQFVGKFVFRHVVHTSEAIICPTNYTRGELLHRYNVPGEKVITTHLAGEMRTKAITPYEKVGDSPFIMYVGQQSEYKNIARLGDAHQRLLAAHPDLKLVLVGKIDSAAERNQNYFSKKSYKNIIFTGFCEDDQLNWLYKNTAAYIFPSRMEGFGLPGIEAMMMGAPVVSSNATCLPEVYGDAATYFNPLDVDDMSRKIETVLSDKEFRASLIKKGYAQANKYSWKQTATLTHRVYERILR
;
A
#
# COMPACT_ATOMS: atom_id res chain seq x y z
N MET A 1 14.72 22.84 -14.75
CA MET A 1 13.27 22.68 -14.93
C MET A 1 12.57 22.81 -13.59
N HIS A 2 11.32 23.24 -13.58
CA HIS A 2 10.49 23.35 -12.38
C HIS A 2 9.46 22.21 -12.36
N ILE A 3 9.53 21.35 -11.36
CA ILE A 3 8.64 20.19 -11.19
C ILE A 3 7.79 20.43 -9.93
N VAL A 4 6.48 20.31 -10.06
CA VAL A 4 5.56 20.36 -8.92
C VAL A 4 5.12 18.93 -8.59
N ILE A 5 5.21 18.53 -7.31
CA ILE A 5 4.77 17.21 -6.85
C ILE A 5 3.60 17.36 -5.90
N ASP A 6 2.44 16.80 -6.25
CA ASP A 6 1.28 16.72 -5.37
C ASP A 6 1.47 15.63 -4.33
N ALA A 7 1.95 16.02 -3.15
CA ALA A 7 2.19 15.18 -2.00
C ALA A 7 1.10 15.30 -0.90
N ARG A 8 -0.11 15.80 -1.22
CA ARG A 8 -1.20 16.00 -0.26
C ARG A 8 -1.66 14.73 0.46
N ILE A 9 -1.24 13.56 -0.04
CA ILE A 9 -1.51 12.24 0.57
C ILE A 9 -0.41 11.77 1.52
N ILE A 10 0.64 12.55 1.78
CA ILE A 10 1.87 12.11 2.45
C ILE A 10 1.62 11.45 3.83
N SER A 11 0.61 11.89 4.57
CA SER A 11 0.23 11.29 5.88
C SER A 11 -0.84 10.19 5.78
N SER A 12 -1.22 9.77 4.56
CA SER A 12 -2.21 8.70 4.35
C SER A 12 -1.58 7.31 4.34
N SER A 13 -2.40 6.27 4.24
CA SER A 13 -1.93 4.88 4.12
C SER A 13 -1.05 4.63 2.88
N THR A 14 -1.25 5.37 1.80
CA THR A 14 -0.39 5.36 0.60
C THR A 14 0.74 6.39 0.65
N GLY A 15 0.77 7.22 1.69
CA GLY A 15 1.74 8.31 1.86
C GLY A 15 3.19 7.85 1.91
N ARG A 16 3.46 6.62 2.36
CA ARG A 16 4.81 6.06 2.36
C ARG A 16 5.46 6.09 0.96
N TYR A 17 4.69 5.87 -0.09
CA TYR A 17 5.20 6.00 -1.46
C TYR A 17 5.81 7.36 -1.71
N ILE A 18 5.05 8.44 -1.45
CA ILE A 18 5.51 9.79 -1.76
C ILE A 18 6.61 10.25 -0.80
N GLU A 19 6.53 9.89 0.47
CA GLU A 19 7.57 10.18 1.46
C GLU A 19 8.92 9.60 1.01
N ARG A 20 8.95 8.32 0.62
CA ARG A 20 10.17 7.65 0.17
C ARG A 20 10.64 8.13 -1.20
N LEU A 21 9.71 8.40 -2.11
CA LEU A 21 10.04 9.00 -3.38
C LEU A 21 10.78 10.33 -3.19
N LEU A 22 10.26 11.23 -2.37
CA LEU A 22 10.87 12.53 -2.07
C LEU A 22 12.24 12.37 -1.42
N HIS A 23 12.35 11.49 -0.40
CA HIS A 23 13.62 11.24 0.30
C HIS A 23 14.74 10.78 -0.63
N TYR A 24 14.44 10.00 -1.66
CA TYR A 24 15.46 9.55 -2.62
C TYR A 24 15.62 10.50 -3.81
N LEU A 25 14.56 11.18 -4.26
CA LEU A 25 14.66 12.20 -5.31
C LEU A 25 15.59 13.33 -4.91
N GLU A 26 15.50 13.86 -3.68
CA GLU A 26 16.37 14.93 -3.21
C GLU A 26 17.86 14.58 -3.18
N LYS A 27 18.19 13.26 -3.18
CA LYS A 27 19.56 12.75 -3.22
C LYS A 27 20.09 12.52 -4.63
N ILE A 28 19.20 12.23 -5.59
CA ILE A 28 19.60 11.87 -6.95
C ILE A 28 19.46 13.01 -7.94
N ASP A 29 18.56 13.96 -7.70
CA ASP A 29 18.37 15.10 -8.60
C ASP A 29 18.86 16.40 -7.94
N THR A 30 19.95 16.93 -8.49
CA THR A 30 20.57 18.19 -8.06
C THR A 30 20.39 19.31 -9.07
N THR A 31 19.66 19.08 -10.16
CA THR A 31 19.56 20.00 -11.31
C THR A 31 18.18 20.65 -11.43
N ASN A 32 17.13 19.95 -11.14
CA ASN A 32 15.77 20.47 -11.20
C ASN A 32 15.34 21.14 -9.89
N ASN A 33 14.42 22.08 -9.98
CA ASN A 33 13.76 22.69 -8.83
C ASN A 33 12.42 22.02 -8.58
N TYR A 34 12.10 21.78 -7.32
CA TYR A 34 10.89 21.07 -6.91
C TYR A 34 10.03 21.89 -5.97
N THR A 35 8.73 21.98 -6.24
CA THR A 35 7.73 22.44 -5.27
C THR A 35 6.89 21.24 -4.84
N VAL A 36 6.96 20.90 -3.56
CA VAL A 36 6.25 19.75 -2.97
C VAL A 36 5.02 20.28 -2.25
N LEU A 37 3.84 19.92 -2.75
CA LEU A 37 2.57 20.40 -2.24
C LEU A 37 2.03 19.45 -1.16
N VAL A 38 1.87 19.97 0.06
CA VAL A 38 1.31 19.23 1.19
C VAL A 38 0.09 19.94 1.76
N ARG A 39 -0.70 19.26 2.58
CA ARG A 39 -1.77 19.92 3.33
C ARG A 39 -1.21 20.67 4.53
N GLU A 40 -1.93 21.69 5.02
CA GLU A 40 -1.52 22.49 6.18
C GLU A 40 -1.16 21.63 7.40
N LYS A 41 -1.95 20.60 7.69
CA LYS A 41 -1.70 19.66 8.78
C LYS A 41 -0.39 18.86 8.62
N ASP A 42 0.12 18.74 7.40
CA ASP A 42 1.26 17.90 7.03
C ASP A 42 2.52 18.73 6.72
N LYS A 43 2.49 20.05 6.94
CA LYS A 43 3.60 20.98 6.61
C LYS A 43 4.94 20.62 7.24
N ASN A 44 4.95 19.93 8.36
CA ASN A 44 6.16 19.50 9.06
C ASN A 44 6.45 18.01 8.89
N TYR A 45 5.67 17.28 8.08
CA TYR A 45 5.79 15.84 7.94
C TYR A 45 7.09 15.44 7.25
N TRP A 46 7.48 16.17 6.23
CA TRP A 46 8.72 15.98 5.50
C TRP A 46 9.46 17.32 5.37
N LYS A 47 10.76 17.31 5.64
CA LYS A 47 11.62 18.50 5.55
C LYS A 47 12.74 18.21 4.55
N PRO A 48 12.85 18.97 3.44
CA PRO A 48 13.91 18.78 2.47
C PRO A 48 15.27 19.09 3.06
N THR A 49 16.27 18.34 2.64
CA THR A 49 17.69 18.61 2.92
C THR A 49 18.40 19.23 1.72
N ASN A 50 17.80 19.10 0.53
CA ASN A 50 18.29 19.67 -0.71
C ASN A 50 17.59 21.03 -0.97
N LYS A 51 18.38 22.09 -1.17
CA LYS A 51 17.90 23.48 -1.41
C LYS A 51 17.01 23.62 -2.65
N ASN A 52 17.07 22.67 -3.57
CA ASN A 52 16.25 22.68 -4.78
C ASN A 52 14.80 22.22 -4.50
N PHE A 53 14.51 21.76 -3.29
CA PHE A 53 13.18 21.32 -2.89
C PHE A 53 12.56 22.32 -1.92
N VAL A 54 11.36 22.80 -2.24
CA VAL A 54 10.57 23.69 -1.40
C VAL A 54 9.23 23.06 -1.11
N VAL A 55 8.80 23.11 0.16
CA VAL A 55 7.46 22.69 0.56
C VAL A 55 6.53 23.87 0.50
N ASP A 56 5.37 23.70 -0.13
CA ASP A 56 4.30 24.70 -0.17
C ASP A 56 2.95 24.07 0.20
N ILE A 57 2.02 24.90 0.65
CA ILE A 57 0.73 24.45 1.19
C ILE A 57 -0.32 24.45 0.08
N ALA A 58 -0.99 23.29 -0.04
CA ALA A 58 -2.15 23.09 -0.90
C ALA A 58 -3.27 22.41 -0.09
N ASP A 59 -3.98 23.17 0.75
CA ASP A 59 -4.94 22.61 1.70
C ASP A 59 -6.31 22.37 1.08
N TYR A 60 -6.32 21.59 0.00
CA TYR A 60 -7.53 21.16 -0.69
C TYR A 60 -7.78 19.67 -0.41
N ALA A 61 -8.98 19.36 0.07
CA ALA A 61 -9.37 17.97 0.30
C ALA A 61 -9.54 17.23 -1.04
N PRO A 62 -9.07 15.97 -1.16
CA PRO A 62 -9.36 15.15 -2.33
C PRO A 62 -10.86 14.99 -2.56
N HIS A 63 -11.28 15.03 -3.83
CA HIS A 63 -12.70 14.95 -4.26
C HIS A 63 -13.58 16.15 -3.85
N SER A 64 -13.01 17.27 -3.43
CA SER A 64 -13.78 18.48 -3.14
C SER A 64 -13.97 19.35 -4.38
N PHE A 65 -14.95 20.24 -4.30
CA PHE A 65 -15.14 21.25 -5.36
C PHE A 65 -13.99 22.26 -5.38
N GLU A 66 -13.46 22.57 -4.19
CA GLU A 66 -12.29 23.46 -4.03
C GLU A 66 -11.04 22.89 -4.71
N GLU A 67 -10.88 21.56 -4.74
CA GLU A 67 -9.81 20.91 -5.51
C GLU A 67 -9.93 21.22 -7.01
N GLN A 68 -11.14 21.23 -7.55
CA GLN A 68 -11.34 21.45 -8.99
C GLN A 68 -11.14 22.91 -9.42
N ILE A 69 -11.28 23.89 -8.52
CA ILE A 69 -11.17 25.31 -8.82
C ILE A 69 -9.96 25.94 -8.15
N GLY A 70 -9.88 25.91 -6.82
CA GLY A 70 -8.82 26.57 -6.04
C GLY A 70 -7.46 25.93 -6.28
N PHE A 71 -7.39 24.59 -6.18
CA PHE A 71 -6.15 23.87 -6.43
C PHE A 71 -5.70 23.99 -7.90
N LEU A 72 -6.65 23.95 -8.86
CA LEU A 72 -6.35 24.20 -10.27
C LEU A 72 -5.71 25.59 -10.47
N LYS A 73 -6.27 26.63 -9.83
CA LYS A 73 -5.72 28.01 -9.91
C LYS A 73 -4.31 28.06 -9.32
N GLN A 74 -4.08 27.43 -8.16
CA GLN A 74 -2.78 27.35 -7.53
C GLN A 74 -1.77 26.60 -8.42
N LEU A 75 -2.12 25.42 -8.96
CA LEU A 75 -1.24 24.68 -9.88
C LEU A 75 -0.83 25.50 -11.10
N ASN A 76 -1.77 26.24 -11.71
CA ASN A 76 -1.48 27.09 -12.86
C ASN A 76 -0.56 28.28 -12.50
N SER A 77 -0.59 28.77 -11.26
CA SER A 77 0.27 29.88 -10.83
C SER A 77 1.75 29.53 -10.75
N TYR A 78 2.09 28.25 -10.53
CA TYR A 78 3.48 27.78 -10.51
C TYR A 78 4.14 27.78 -11.89
N ARG A 79 3.38 27.76 -12.98
CA ARG A 79 3.89 27.64 -14.36
C ARG A 79 4.92 26.51 -14.49
N ALA A 80 4.64 25.38 -13.82
CA ALA A 80 5.55 24.25 -13.77
C ALA A 80 5.79 23.64 -15.15
N ASP A 81 7.02 23.20 -15.40
CA ASP A 81 7.36 22.43 -16.60
C ASP A 81 6.71 21.04 -16.57
N LEU A 82 6.50 20.49 -15.36
CA LEU A 82 5.86 19.20 -15.13
C LEU A 82 5.15 19.18 -13.78
N VAL A 83 3.96 18.58 -13.72
CA VAL A 83 3.29 18.24 -12.45
C VAL A 83 3.21 16.73 -12.28
N HIS A 84 3.67 16.22 -11.14
CA HIS A 84 3.48 14.83 -10.76
C HIS A 84 2.39 14.71 -9.70
N PHE A 85 1.27 14.12 -10.08
CA PHE A 85 0.21 13.72 -9.15
C PHE A 85 0.52 12.35 -8.57
N ALA A 86 0.84 12.29 -7.27
CA ALA A 86 1.16 11.03 -6.60
C ALA A 86 -0.06 10.12 -6.39
N GLN A 87 -1.22 10.52 -6.89
CA GLN A 87 -2.48 9.79 -6.85
C GLN A 87 -3.38 10.18 -8.04
N VAL A 88 -4.47 9.43 -8.25
CA VAL A 88 -5.42 9.69 -9.34
C VAL A 88 -6.28 10.94 -9.12
N HIS A 89 -6.44 11.38 -7.86
CA HIS A 89 -7.26 12.56 -7.51
C HIS A 89 -6.51 13.83 -7.83
N GLN A 90 -7.02 14.56 -8.82
CA GLN A 90 -6.42 15.77 -9.35
C GLN A 90 -7.49 16.64 -10.02
N PRO A 91 -7.24 17.95 -10.22
CA PRO A 91 -8.13 18.79 -11.00
C PRO A 91 -8.20 18.31 -12.46
N VAL A 92 -9.40 17.94 -12.94
CA VAL A 92 -9.60 17.48 -14.32
C VAL A 92 -9.34 18.59 -15.35
N GLY A 93 -9.45 19.86 -14.95
CA GLY A 93 -9.18 21.04 -15.78
C GLY A 93 -7.70 21.35 -16.01
N TYR A 94 -6.75 20.68 -15.33
CA TYR A 94 -5.33 20.95 -15.49
C TYR A 94 -4.84 20.51 -16.89
N ARG A 95 -4.22 21.46 -17.64
CA ARG A 95 -3.79 21.29 -19.04
C ARG A 95 -2.27 21.26 -19.25
N GLY A 96 -1.48 21.55 -18.20
CA GLY A 96 -0.02 21.45 -18.27
C GLY A 96 0.47 20.00 -18.41
N LYS A 97 1.75 19.83 -18.75
CA LYS A 97 2.39 18.51 -18.76
C LYS A 97 2.23 17.85 -17.37
N LYS A 98 1.75 16.64 -17.34
CA LYS A 98 1.55 15.91 -16.06
C LYS A 98 1.84 14.43 -16.18
N ILE A 99 2.32 13.86 -15.10
CA ILE A 99 2.36 12.42 -14.86
C ILE A 99 1.50 12.08 -13.66
N THR A 100 1.02 10.86 -13.59
CA THR A 100 0.16 10.42 -12.50
C THR A 100 0.59 9.04 -12.01
N THR A 101 0.69 8.87 -10.69
CA THR A 101 0.84 7.55 -10.09
C THR A 101 -0.53 6.96 -9.80
N ILE A 102 -0.77 5.74 -10.29
CA ILE A 102 -1.96 4.94 -10.02
C ILE A 102 -1.54 3.70 -9.24
N HIS A 103 -1.91 3.68 -7.96
CA HIS A 103 -1.48 2.61 -7.05
C HIS A 103 -2.24 1.31 -7.26
N ASP A 104 -3.56 1.38 -7.42
CA ASP A 104 -4.46 0.25 -7.61
C ASP A 104 -5.83 0.69 -8.16
N PHE A 105 -6.74 -0.27 -8.25
CA PHE A 105 -8.14 -0.06 -8.65
C PHE A 105 -9.13 -0.27 -7.50
N THR A 106 -8.66 -0.27 -6.26
CA THR A 106 -9.50 -0.52 -5.08
C THR A 106 -10.73 0.40 -5.06
N LEU A 107 -10.53 1.70 -5.35
CA LEU A 107 -11.63 2.67 -5.43
C LEU A 107 -12.73 2.28 -6.44
N LEU A 108 -12.36 1.66 -7.56
CA LEU A 108 -13.31 1.28 -8.60
C LEU A 108 -13.95 -0.09 -8.36
N ASN A 109 -13.25 -0.99 -7.69
CA ASN A 109 -13.60 -2.40 -7.61
C ASN A 109 -14.18 -2.83 -6.25
N THR A 110 -14.02 -2.02 -5.18
CA THR A 110 -14.49 -2.40 -3.85
C THR A 110 -15.62 -1.50 -3.37
N TYR A 111 -16.50 -2.06 -2.56
CA TYR A 111 -17.54 -1.31 -1.86
C TYR A 111 -17.10 -1.00 -0.42
N ASN A 112 -17.45 0.18 0.06
CA ASN A 112 -17.28 0.54 1.46
C ASN A 112 -18.66 0.55 2.15
N PRO A 113 -18.97 -0.44 3.01
CA PRO A 113 -20.26 -0.58 3.65
C PRO A 113 -20.61 0.55 4.65
N ASP A 114 -19.60 1.34 5.08
CA ASP A 114 -19.82 2.49 5.96
C ASP A 114 -20.45 3.69 5.25
N LYS A 115 -20.60 3.62 3.92
CA LYS A 115 -21.17 4.71 3.12
C LYS A 115 -22.55 4.35 2.59
N ASN A 116 -23.43 5.36 2.54
CA ASN A 116 -24.70 5.22 1.85
C ASN A 116 -24.47 4.70 0.41
N TRP A 117 -25.19 3.65 0.03
CA TRP A 117 -25.02 2.96 -1.26
C TRP A 117 -25.16 3.90 -2.46
N PHE A 118 -26.16 4.77 -2.48
CA PHE A 118 -26.37 5.72 -3.59
C PHE A 118 -25.21 6.71 -3.73
N VAL A 119 -24.76 7.28 -2.60
CA VAL A 119 -23.62 8.20 -2.56
C VAL A 119 -22.34 7.49 -3.01
N PHE A 120 -22.17 6.24 -2.59
CA PHE A 120 -21.01 5.44 -3.01
C PHE A 120 -21.03 5.16 -4.51
N ARG A 121 -22.17 4.76 -5.08
CA ARG A 121 -22.31 4.49 -6.53
C ARG A 121 -22.10 5.75 -7.37
N ALA A 122 -22.64 6.90 -6.92
CA ALA A 122 -22.38 8.18 -7.57
C ALA A 122 -20.88 8.53 -7.57
N LYS A 123 -20.21 8.37 -6.42
CA LYS A 123 -18.74 8.56 -6.33
C LYS A 123 -17.95 7.59 -7.20
N GLN A 124 -18.37 6.33 -7.30
CA GLN A 124 -17.75 5.37 -8.22
C GLN A 124 -17.89 5.79 -9.69
N PHE A 125 -19.07 6.30 -10.07
CA PHE A 125 -19.30 6.77 -11.45
C PHE A 125 -18.37 7.96 -11.76
N VAL A 126 -18.31 8.96 -10.88
CA VAL A 126 -17.39 10.08 -11.01
C VAL A 126 -15.93 9.58 -11.01
N GLY A 127 -15.59 8.63 -10.12
CA GLY A 127 -14.28 8.02 -10.08
C GLY A 127 -13.88 7.37 -11.40
N LYS A 128 -14.77 6.61 -12.03
CA LYS A 128 -14.52 6.01 -13.35
C LYS A 128 -14.24 7.07 -14.43
N PHE A 129 -14.98 8.17 -14.41
CA PHE A 129 -14.76 9.29 -15.33
C PHE A 129 -13.39 9.93 -15.08
N VAL A 130 -13.06 10.24 -13.82
CA VAL A 130 -11.76 10.83 -13.44
C VAL A 130 -10.61 9.91 -13.84
N PHE A 131 -10.68 8.62 -13.53
CA PHE A 131 -9.66 7.64 -13.95
C PHE A 131 -9.47 7.66 -15.47
N ARG A 132 -10.56 7.54 -16.24
CA ARG A 132 -10.50 7.58 -17.71
C ARG A 132 -9.83 8.87 -18.19
N HIS A 133 -10.26 10.03 -17.66
CA HIS A 133 -9.72 11.32 -18.03
C HIS A 133 -8.22 11.39 -17.72
N VAL A 134 -7.83 11.05 -16.49
CA VAL A 134 -6.42 11.07 -16.03
C VAL A 134 -5.54 10.19 -16.88
N VAL A 135 -5.98 8.95 -17.14
CA VAL A 135 -5.23 7.97 -17.92
C VAL A 135 -4.96 8.47 -19.34
N HIS A 136 -5.94 9.13 -19.97
CA HIS A 136 -5.77 9.65 -21.33
C HIS A 136 -4.98 10.96 -21.41
N THR A 137 -5.09 11.82 -20.39
CA THR A 137 -4.50 13.18 -20.41
C THR A 137 -3.12 13.28 -19.76
N SER A 138 -2.67 12.28 -18.98
CA SER A 138 -1.30 12.27 -18.46
C SER A 138 -0.30 11.91 -19.56
N GLU A 139 0.88 12.52 -19.56
CA GLU A 139 1.97 12.17 -20.48
C GLU A 139 2.55 10.78 -20.18
N ALA A 140 2.63 10.45 -18.91
CA ALA A 140 3.00 9.12 -18.43
C ALA A 140 2.20 8.74 -17.19
N ILE A 141 2.03 7.43 -16.99
CA ILE A 141 1.41 6.85 -15.80
C ILE A 141 2.43 5.96 -15.13
N ILE A 142 2.63 6.15 -13.83
CA ILE A 142 3.45 5.29 -13.00
C ILE A 142 2.54 4.33 -12.24
N CYS A 143 2.89 3.07 -12.18
CA CYS A 143 2.17 2.07 -11.37
C CYS A 143 3.16 1.16 -10.63
N PRO A 144 2.78 0.62 -9.46
CA PRO A 144 3.70 -0.11 -8.61
C PRO A 144 3.99 -1.54 -9.08
N THR A 145 3.17 -2.10 -9.98
CA THR A 145 3.29 -3.50 -10.42
C THR A 145 2.93 -3.66 -11.89
N ASN A 146 3.43 -4.72 -12.50
CA ASN A 146 3.03 -5.12 -13.86
C ASN A 146 1.58 -5.58 -13.91
N TYR A 147 1.06 -6.12 -12.81
CA TYR A 147 -0.37 -6.40 -12.67
C TYR A 147 -1.19 -5.11 -12.85
N THR A 148 -0.90 -4.05 -12.09
CA THR A 148 -1.59 -2.76 -12.22
C THR A 148 -1.43 -2.16 -13.61
N ARG A 149 -0.21 -2.30 -14.20
CA ARG A 149 0.05 -1.90 -15.58
C ARG A 149 -0.84 -2.65 -16.57
N GLY A 150 -0.91 -3.96 -16.46
CA GLY A 150 -1.76 -4.80 -17.32
C GLY A 150 -3.24 -4.43 -17.23
N GLU A 151 -3.76 -4.21 -16.03
CA GLU A 151 -5.13 -3.74 -15.80
C GLU A 151 -5.39 -2.37 -16.44
N LEU A 152 -4.44 -1.42 -16.36
CA LEU A 152 -4.55 -0.11 -17.02
C LEU A 152 -4.62 -0.25 -18.55
N LEU A 153 -3.72 -1.01 -19.13
CA LEU A 153 -3.69 -1.24 -20.58
C LEU A 153 -4.98 -1.88 -21.07
N HIS A 154 -5.45 -2.91 -20.37
CA HIS A 154 -6.66 -3.64 -20.72
C HIS A 154 -7.92 -2.76 -20.60
N ARG A 155 -8.05 -1.99 -19.50
CA ARG A 155 -9.28 -1.20 -19.23
C ARG A 155 -9.40 0.06 -20.06
N TYR A 156 -8.29 0.70 -20.43
CA TYR A 156 -8.30 2.05 -21.01
C TYR A 156 -7.72 2.14 -22.42
N ASN A 157 -7.18 1.04 -22.94
CA ASN A 157 -6.62 0.97 -24.30
C ASN A 157 -5.61 2.11 -24.59
N VAL A 158 -4.64 2.30 -23.70
CA VAL A 158 -3.58 3.31 -23.86
C VAL A 158 -2.27 2.69 -24.32
N PRO A 159 -1.39 3.46 -25.00
CA PRO A 159 -0.09 2.94 -25.44
C PRO A 159 0.75 2.38 -24.30
N GLY A 160 1.41 1.24 -24.54
CA GLY A 160 2.18 0.53 -23.52
C GLY A 160 3.37 1.33 -22.97
N GLU A 161 3.99 2.20 -23.80
CA GLU A 161 5.09 3.09 -23.45
C GLU A 161 4.68 4.22 -22.51
N LYS A 162 3.38 4.51 -22.43
CA LYS A 162 2.82 5.51 -21.53
C LYS A 162 2.75 5.04 -20.09
N VAL A 163 2.66 3.71 -19.85
CA VAL A 163 2.49 3.13 -18.52
C VAL A 163 3.78 2.45 -18.06
N ILE A 164 4.38 2.99 -17.03
CA ILE A 164 5.68 2.59 -16.51
C ILE A 164 5.53 1.94 -15.14
N THR A 165 6.10 0.75 -14.97
CA THR A 165 6.14 0.09 -13.67
C THR A 165 7.36 0.57 -12.88
N THR A 166 7.11 1.06 -11.66
CA THR A 166 8.14 1.36 -10.67
C THR A 166 7.79 0.64 -9.37
N HIS A 167 8.40 -0.52 -9.17
CA HIS A 167 8.13 -1.30 -7.95
C HIS A 167 8.45 -0.50 -6.70
N LEU A 168 7.63 -0.69 -5.66
CA LEU A 168 7.87 -0.14 -4.34
C LEU A 168 8.87 -1.03 -3.59
N ALA A 169 9.25 -0.65 -2.36
CA ALA A 169 10.12 -1.45 -1.52
C ALA A 169 9.64 -1.45 -0.06
N GLY A 170 9.95 -2.52 0.66
CA GLY A 170 9.85 -2.52 2.10
C GLY A 170 10.94 -1.66 2.73
N GLU A 171 10.68 -1.17 3.92
CA GLU A 171 11.67 -0.47 4.73
C GLU A 171 11.33 -0.57 6.21
N MET A 172 12.33 -0.89 7.01
CA MET A 172 12.20 -0.88 8.45
C MET A 172 12.48 0.54 8.96
N ARG A 173 11.53 1.12 9.68
CA ARG A 173 11.64 2.50 10.20
C ARG A 173 12.63 2.63 11.35
N THR A 174 12.82 1.55 12.10
CA THR A 174 13.79 1.44 13.19
C THR A 174 14.47 0.07 13.16
N LYS A 175 15.68 -0.01 13.74
CA LYS A 175 16.36 -1.29 13.99
C LYS A 175 16.05 -1.84 15.38
N ALA A 176 15.39 -1.07 16.24
CA ALA A 176 15.01 -1.50 17.57
C ALA A 176 13.97 -2.62 17.53
N ILE A 177 14.02 -3.50 18.50
CA ILE A 177 13.12 -4.64 18.67
C ILE A 177 12.72 -4.72 20.13
N THR A 178 11.46 -4.43 20.44
CA THR A 178 10.90 -4.46 21.79
C THR A 178 9.77 -5.49 21.86
N PRO A 179 9.78 -6.42 22.82
CA PRO A 179 8.73 -7.42 22.96
C PRO A 179 7.32 -6.81 23.01
N TYR A 180 6.37 -7.46 22.36
CA TYR A 180 4.96 -7.16 22.49
C TYR A 180 4.33 -8.12 23.50
N GLU A 181 4.34 -7.75 24.78
CA GLU A 181 4.04 -8.62 25.93
C GLU A 181 2.65 -9.27 25.90
N LYS A 182 1.64 -8.66 25.28
CA LYS A 182 0.27 -9.21 25.22
C LYS A 182 0.16 -10.54 24.47
N VAL A 183 1.16 -10.90 23.67
CA VAL A 183 1.22 -12.20 23.01
C VAL A 183 1.64 -13.28 23.98
N GLY A 184 2.52 -12.99 24.97
CA GLY A 184 3.11 -13.97 25.87
C GLY A 184 3.96 -14.99 25.10
N ASP A 185 4.08 -16.21 25.66
CA ASP A 185 4.92 -17.28 25.10
C ASP A 185 4.19 -18.15 24.06
N SER A 186 2.92 -17.86 23.76
CA SER A 186 2.14 -18.66 22.81
C SER A 186 2.61 -18.42 21.37
N PRO A 187 2.61 -19.47 20.52
CA PRO A 187 2.84 -19.29 19.09
C PRO A 187 1.73 -18.43 18.48
N PHE A 188 2.09 -17.63 17.48
CA PHE A 188 1.10 -16.78 16.82
C PHE A 188 1.34 -16.64 15.32
N ILE A 189 0.25 -16.41 14.59
CA ILE A 189 0.24 -15.90 13.24
C ILE A 189 -0.24 -14.44 13.26
N MET A 190 0.17 -13.64 12.29
CA MET A 190 -0.15 -12.22 12.31
C MET A 190 -0.61 -11.66 10.96
N TYR A 191 -1.32 -10.55 11.05
CA TYR A 191 -1.68 -9.66 9.94
C TYR A 191 -1.36 -8.22 10.34
N VAL A 192 -0.94 -7.40 9.37
CA VAL A 192 -0.70 -5.96 9.57
C VAL A 192 -1.45 -5.14 8.53
N GLY A 193 -2.22 -4.15 8.98
CA GLY A 193 -2.88 -3.18 8.12
C GLY A 193 -4.29 -2.79 8.56
N GLN A 194 -4.94 -1.96 7.74
CA GLN A 194 -6.36 -1.68 7.89
C GLN A 194 -7.18 -2.95 7.69
N GLN A 195 -8.36 -3.00 8.32
CA GLN A 195 -9.20 -4.21 8.32
C GLN A 195 -10.46 -4.06 7.44
N SER A 196 -10.38 -3.24 6.39
CA SER A 196 -11.47 -3.07 5.41
C SER A 196 -11.89 -4.41 4.81
N GLU A 197 -13.11 -4.51 4.31
CA GLU A 197 -13.72 -5.76 3.84
C GLU A 197 -12.86 -6.52 2.81
N TYR A 198 -12.22 -5.80 1.88
CA TYR A 198 -11.36 -6.43 0.87
C TYR A 198 -10.05 -7.01 1.44
N LYS A 199 -9.67 -6.63 2.67
CA LYS A 199 -8.53 -7.22 3.39
C LYS A 199 -8.85 -8.60 3.97
N ASN A 200 -10.13 -8.98 3.99
CA ASN A 200 -10.58 -10.35 4.19
C ASN A 200 -10.31 -10.95 5.59
N ILE A 201 -10.29 -10.09 6.60
CA ILE A 201 -9.93 -10.46 7.98
C ILE A 201 -10.95 -11.42 8.61
N ALA A 202 -12.22 -11.31 8.24
CA ALA A 202 -13.25 -12.24 8.73
C ALA A 202 -12.92 -13.70 8.35
N ARG A 203 -12.57 -13.98 7.06
CA ARG A 203 -12.16 -15.30 6.63
C ARG A 203 -10.84 -15.76 7.23
N LEU A 204 -9.91 -14.84 7.51
CA LEU A 204 -8.70 -15.19 8.25
C LEU A 204 -9.04 -15.68 9.67
N GLY A 205 -9.98 -15.04 10.35
CA GLY A 205 -10.49 -15.51 11.63
C GLY A 205 -11.15 -16.90 11.52
N ASP A 206 -11.98 -17.12 10.48
CA ASP A 206 -12.58 -18.44 10.22
C ASP A 206 -11.51 -19.52 10.01
N ALA A 207 -10.44 -19.21 9.25
CA ALA A 207 -9.33 -20.14 9.01
C ALA A 207 -8.53 -20.41 10.29
N HIS A 208 -8.25 -19.38 11.08
CA HIS A 208 -7.55 -19.52 12.36
C HIS A 208 -8.31 -20.42 13.33
N GLN A 209 -9.64 -20.29 13.45
CA GLN A 209 -10.41 -21.15 14.36
C GLN A 209 -10.33 -22.65 13.98
N ARG A 210 -10.18 -22.99 12.69
CA ARG A 210 -9.96 -24.37 12.25
C ARG A 210 -8.60 -24.90 12.68
N LEU A 211 -7.58 -24.05 12.71
CA LEU A 211 -6.23 -24.42 13.14
C LEU A 211 -6.15 -24.74 14.64
N LEU A 212 -7.07 -24.22 15.46
CA LEU A 212 -7.07 -24.48 16.91
C LEU A 212 -7.31 -25.92 17.28
N ALA A 213 -7.84 -26.76 16.38
CA ALA A 213 -7.98 -28.19 16.60
C ALA A 213 -6.60 -28.90 16.72
N ALA A 214 -5.61 -28.48 15.92
CA ALA A 214 -4.25 -29.00 15.96
C ALA A 214 -3.31 -28.11 16.80
N HIS A 215 -3.61 -26.83 16.93
CA HIS A 215 -2.78 -25.82 17.62
C HIS A 215 -3.62 -25.02 18.63
N PRO A 216 -4.04 -25.62 19.77
CA PRO A 216 -5.02 -25.01 20.68
C PRO A 216 -4.56 -23.68 21.28
N ASP A 217 -3.26 -23.42 21.40
CA ASP A 217 -2.69 -22.20 21.94
C ASP A 217 -2.27 -21.17 20.88
N LEU A 218 -2.50 -21.47 19.60
CA LEU A 218 -2.16 -20.56 18.49
C LEU A 218 -2.96 -19.26 18.61
N LYS A 219 -2.28 -18.13 18.58
CA LYS A 219 -2.91 -16.80 18.56
C LYS A 219 -2.94 -16.20 17.17
N LEU A 220 -4.02 -15.46 16.86
CA LEU A 220 -4.11 -14.58 15.70
C LEU A 220 -3.91 -13.14 16.17
N VAL A 221 -2.83 -12.49 15.72
CA VAL A 221 -2.48 -11.10 16.08
C VAL A 221 -2.81 -10.18 14.91
N LEU A 222 -3.79 -9.31 15.11
CA LEU A 222 -4.26 -8.33 14.12
C LEU A 222 -3.72 -6.95 14.47
N VAL A 223 -2.68 -6.54 13.76
CA VAL A 223 -2.00 -5.25 13.98
C VAL A 223 -2.60 -4.18 13.08
N GLY A 224 -3.03 -3.08 13.68
CA GLY A 224 -3.55 -1.93 12.95
C GLY A 224 -4.57 -1.14 13.75
N LYS A 225 -4.85 0.08 13.27
CA LYS A 225 -5.80 0.98 13.93
C LYS A 225 -7.15 0.29 14.13
N ILE A 226 -7.73 0.45 15.32
CA ILE A 226 -9.11 0.05 15.60
C ILE A 226 -10.02 1.16 15.07
N ASP A 227 -10.55 0.92 13.90
CA ASP A 227 -11.56 1.75 13.23
C ASP A 227 -12.87 0.97 13.06
N SER A 228 -13.88 1.56 12.45
CA SER A 228 -15.19 0.91 12.22
C SER A 228 -15.09 -0.46 11.52
N ALA A 229 -14.07 -0.66 10.67
CA ALA A 229 -13.85 -1.93 10.02
C ALA A 229 -13.29 -3.00 10.98
N ALA A 230 -12.34 -2.60 11.84
CA ALA A 230 -11.82 -3.46 12.90
C ALA A 230 -12.92 -3.83 13.91
N GLU A 231 -13.75 -2.86 14.31
CA GLU A 231 -14.90 -3.10 15.21
C GLU A 231 -15.90 -4.09 14.61
N ARG A 232 -16.17 -4.02 13.29
CA ARG A 232 -17.01 -5.04 12.62
C ARG A 232 -16.42 -6.44 12.70
N ASN A 233 -15.09 -6.57 12.53
CA ASN A 233 -14.41 -7.85 12.67
C ASN A 233 -14.44 -8.36 14.12
N GLN A 234 -14.23 -7.47 15.12
CA GLN A 234 -14.37 -7.81 16.54
C GLN A 234 -15.78 -8.34 16.85
N ASN A 235 -16.81 -7.64 16.38
CA ASN A 235 -18.19 -8.06 16.55
C ASN A 235 -18.49 -9.39 15.85
N TYR A 236 -17.96 -9.61 14.66
CA TYR A 236 -18.09 -10.88 13.94
C TYR A 236 -17.49 -12.04 14.73
N PHE A 237 -16.26 -11.87 15.24
CA PHE A 237 -15.57 -12.90 16.01
C PHE A 237 -16.24 -13.16 17.36
N SER A 238 -16.69 -12.11 18.03
CA SER A 238 -17.44 -12.22 19.30
C SER A 238 -18.74 -13.01 19.12
N LYS A 239 -19.54 -12.68 18.10
CA LYS A 239 -20.79 -13.41 17.79
C LYS A 239 -20.57 -14.90 17.51
N LYS A 240 -19.41 -15.26 16.96
CA LYS A 240 -19.03 -16.66 16.69
C LYS A 240 -18.26 -17.31 17.83
N SER A 241 -18.06 -16.61 18.96
CA SER A 241 -17.29 -17.09 20.12
C SER A 241 -15.86 -17.54 19.73
N TYR A 242 -15.23 -16.86 18.79
CA TYR A 242 -13.87 -17.15 18.37
C TYR A 242 -12.86 -16.85 19.48
N LYS A 243 -11.84 -17.70 19.60
CA LYS A 243 -10.85 -17.65 20.67
C LYS A 243 -9.47 -17.22 20.12
N ASN A 244 -8.60 -16.81 21.02
CA ASN A 244 -7.18 -16.57 20.76
C ASN A 244 -6.91 -15.50 19.68
N ILE A 245 -7.75 -14.46 19.58
CA ILE A 245 -7.58 -13.35 18.65
C ILE A 245 -7.22 -12.07 19.43
N ILE A 246 -6.11 -11.44 19.05
CA ILE A 246 -5.60 -10.20 19.66
C ILE A 246 -5.68 -9.08 18.64
N PHE A 247 -6.40 -8.02 18.96
CA PHE A 247 -6.38 -6.75 18.25
C PHE A 247 -5.41 -5.81 18.98
N THR A 248 -4.28 -5.48 18.36
CA THR A 248 -3.26 -4.69 19.04
C THR A 248 -3.63 -3.21 19.13
N GLY A 249 -4.43 -2.70 18.22
CA GLY A 249 -4.52 -1.26 17.97
C GLY A 249 -3.25 -0.76 17.27
N PHE A 250 -2.91 0.50 17.50
CA PHE A 250 -1.62 1.05 17.08
C PHE A 250 -0.49 0.30 17.80
N CYS A 251 0.57 0.00 17.06
CA CYS A 251 1.75 -0.68 17.54
C CYS A 251 2.96 0.15 17.13
N GLU A 252 3.88 0.39 18.06
CA GLU A 252 5.13 1.10 17.78
C GLU A 252 6.00 0.29 16.83
N ASP A 253 6.83 0.97 16.06
CA ASP A 253 7.62 0.33 14.98
C ASP A 253 8.59 -0.75 15.53
N ASP A 254 9.15 -0.60 16.73
CA ASP A 254 10.02 -1.57 17.39
C ASP A 254 9.25 -2.82 17.87
N GLN A 255 8.03 -2.65 18.37
CA GLN A 255 7.14 -3.75 18.73
C GLN A 255 6.64 -4.49 17.47
N LEU A 256 6.35 -3.75 16.40
CA LEU A 256 5.98 -4.35 15.11
C LEU A 256 7.13 -5.20 14.55
N ASN A 257 8.37 -4.73 14.68
CA ASN A 257 9.56 -5.50 14.32
C ASN A 257 9.66 -6.81 15.10
N TRP A 258 9.37 -6.75 16.41
CA TRP A 258 9.35 -7.94 17.25
C TRP A 258 8.27 -8.94 16.80
N LEU A 259 7.06 -8.44 16.51
CA LEU A 259 5.97 -9.28 16.01
C LEU A 259 6.33 -9.97 14.69
N TYR A 260 6.87 -9.23 13.72
CA TYR A 260 7.34 -9.84 12.47
C TYR A 260 8.42 -10.90 12.70
N LYS A 261 9.41 -10.61 13.56
CA LYS A 261 10.53 -11.52 13.82
C LYS A 261 10.12 -12.82 14.50
N ASN A 262 9.09 -12.79 15.35
CA ASN A 262 8.69 -13.90 16.20
C ASN A 262 7.41 -14.62 15.72
N THR A 263 6.73 -14.12 14.68
CA THR A 263 5.54 -14.80 14.17
C THR A 263 5.87 -16.14 13.52
N ALA A 264 5.04 -17.14 13.75
CA ALA A 264 5.12 -18.44 13.08
C ALA A 264 4.79 -18.31 11.57
N ALA A 265 3.90 -17.36 11.20
CA ALA A 265 3.61 -16.98 9.83
C ALA A 265 2.95 -15.60 9.75
N TYR A 266 3.33 -14.83 8.75
CA TYR A 266 2.63 -13.60 8.35
C TYR A 266 1.57 -13.95 7.30
N ILE A 267 0.30 -13.62 7.58
CA ILE A 267 -0.82 -13.96 6.71
C ILE A 267 -1.31 -12.71 5.98
N PHE A 268 -1.39 -12.78 4.66
CA PHE A 268 -1.89 -11.66 3.84
C PHE A 268 -3.12 -12.07 3.01
N PRO A 269 -4.34 -12.00 3.59
CA PRO A 269 -5.54 -12.60 3.00
C PRO A 269 -6.27 -11.68 2.02
N SER A 270 -5.70 -10.53 1.66
CA SER A 270 -6.33 -9.49 0.85
C SER A 270 -6.84 -10.01 -0.50
N ARG A 271 -8.02 -9.54 -0.90
CA ARG A 271 -8.61 -9.80 -2.22
C ARG A 271 -8.17 -8.80 -3.28
N MET A 272 -7.60 -7.67 -2.85
CA MET A 272 -7.13 -6.62 -3.75
C MET A 272 -5.97 -5.85 -3.13
N GLU A 273 -4.90 -5.69 -3.90
CA GLU A 273 -3.71 -4.92 -3.53
C GLU A 273 -3.08 -4.28 -4.78
N GLY A 274 -2.36 -3.19 -4.55
CA GLY A 274 -1.52 -2.57 -5.57
C GLY A 274 -0.07 -3.03 -5.52
N PHE A 275 0.42 -3.45 -4.32
CA PHE A 275 1.77 -3.97 -4.14
C PHE A 275 1.87 -4.99 -2.99
N GLY A 276 1.43 -4.64 -1.79
CA GLY A 276 1.53 -5.52 -0.63
C GLY A 276 2.79 -5.28 0.21
N LEU A 277 3.13 -4.02 0.49
CA LEU A 277 4.31 -3.63 1.29
C LEU A 277 4.49 -4.43 2.59
N PRO A 278 3.44 -4.68 3.41
CA PRO A 278 3.62 -5.40 4.68
C PRO A 278 4.19 -6.81 4.52
N GLY A 279 3.90 -7.51 3.41
CA GLY A 279 4.49 -8.83 3.16
C GLY A 279 5.98 -8.76 2.83
N ILE A 280 6.43 -7.71 2.14
CA ILE A 280 7.87 -7.46 1.92
C ILE A 280 8.56 -7.10 3.24
N GLU A 281 7.93 -6.31 4.10
CA GLU A 281 8.44 -5.99 5.44
C GLU A 281 8.54 -7.25 6.31
N ALA A 282 7.53 -8.13 6.26
CA ALA A 282 7.55 -9.43 6.91
C ALA A 282 8.75 -10.28 6.43
N MET A 283 8.99 -10.35 5.12
CA MET A 283 10.14 -11.05 4.52
C MET A 283 11.47 -10.47 4.99
N MET A 284 11.61 -9.15 5.10
CA MET A 284 12.81 -8.48 5.61
C MET A 284 13.12 -8.86 7.07
N MET A 285 12.10 -9.17 7.85
CA MET A 285 12.23 -9.57 9.26
C MET A 285 12.30 -11.08 9.44
N GLY A 286 12.31 -11.86 8.34
CA GLY A 286 12.39 -13.32 8.40
C GLY A 286 11.06 -14.01 8.74
N ALA A 287 9.93 -13.33 8.63
CA ALA A 287 8.62 -13.97 8.75
C ALA A 287 8.29 -14.78 7.48
N PRO A 288 7.90 -16.06 7.58
CA PRO A 288 7.39 -16.80 6.44
C PRO A 288 6.03 -16.25 6.02
N VAL A 289 5.84 -16.01 4.72
CA VAL A 289 4.65 -15.36 4.18
C VAL A 289 3.68 -16.38 3.59
N VAL A 290 2.42 -16.32 4.06
CA VAL A 290 1.28 -17.06 3.51
C VAL A 290 0.30 -16.04 2.94
N SER A 291 0.17 -15.98 1.62
CA SER A 291 -0.52 -14.90 0.92
C SER A 291 -1.70 -15.41 0.10
N SER A 292 -2.69 -14.56 -0.10
CA SER A 292 -3.66 -14.81 -1.16
C SER A 292 -2.98 -14.78 -2.53
N ASN A 293 -3.55 -15.50 -3.50
CA ASN A 293 -3.10 -15.48 -4.90
C ASN A 293 -3.71 -14.33 -5.72
N ALA A 294 -4.33 -13.34 -5.04
CA ALA A 294 -5.06 -12.28 -5.70
C ALA A 294 -4.14 -11.15 -6.20
N THR A 295 -4.51 -10.58 -7.34
CA THR A 295 -3.96 -9.36 -7.94
C THR A 295 -2.42 -9.41 -8.11
N CYS A 296 -1.70 -8.43 -7.60
CA CYS A 296 -0.25 -8.29 -7.73
C CYS A 296 0.57 -9.16 -6.77
N LEU A 297 -0.06 -9.83 -5.79
CA LEU A 297 0.68 -10.52 -4.71
C LEU A 297 1.61 -11.62 -5.23
N PRO A 298 1.20 -12.48 -6.20
CA PRO A 298 2.12 -13.45 -6.80
C PRO A 298 3.29 -12.81 -7.56
N GLU A 299 3.09 -11.66 -8.22
CA GLU A 299 4.17 -10.90 -8.86
C GLU A 299 5.18 -10.41 -7.82
N VAL A 300 4.68 -9.84 -6.71
CA VAL A 300 5.52 -9.17 -5.72
C VAL A 300 6.27 -10.16 -4.83
N TYR A 301 5.62 -11.26 -4.42
CA TYR A 301 6.24 -12.20 -3.49
C TYR A 301 6.91 -13.40 -4.19
N GLY A 302 6.59 -13.66 -5.47
CA GLY A 302 7.20 -14.73 -6.24
C GLY A 302 7.08 -16.09 -5.55
N ASP A 303 8.18 -16.85 -5.50
CA ASP A 303 8.29 -18.14 -4.83
C ASP A 303 8.69 -18.04 -3.34
N ALA A 304 8.74 -16.83 -2.80
CA ALA A 304 9.03 -16.56 -1.40
C ALA A 304 7.79 -16.58 -0.50
N ALA A 305 6.62 -16.84 -1.05
CA ALA A 305 5.37 -17.06 -0.31
C ALA A 305 4.68 -18.33 -0.74
N THR A 306 3.86 -18.89 0.13
CA THR A 306 2.87 -19.90 -0.27
C THR A 306 1.52 -19.22 -0.46
N TYR A 307 0.72 -19.70 -1.42
CA TYR A 307 -0.49 -19.02 -1.87
C TYR A 307 -1.74 -19.85 -1.63
N PHE A 308 -2.83 -19.15 -1.31
CA PHE A 308 -4.17 -19.71 -1.18
C PHE A 308 -5.21 -18.88 -1.94
N ASN A 309 -6.33 -19.49 -2.27
CA ASN A 309 -7.50 -18.78 -2.77
C ASN A 309 -8.16 -17.98 -1.64
N PRO A 310 -8.23 -16.61 -1.70
CA PRO A 310 -8.77 -15.79 -0.63
C PRO A 310 -10.27 -16.00 -0.35
N LEU A 311 -10.99 -16.68 -1.23
CA LEU A 311 -12.40 -17.02 -1.05
C LEU A 311 -12.62 -18.39 -0.42
N ASP A 312 -11.57 -19.21 -0.31
CA ASP A 312 -11.60 -20.57 0.24
C ASP A 312 -10.89 -20.62 1.60
N VAL A 313 -11.70 -20.74 2.66
CA VAL A 313 -11.21 -20.81 4.05
C VAL A 313 -10.44 -22.11 4.31
N ASP A 314 -10.82 -23.23 3.66
CA ASP A 314 -10.14 -24.51 3.81
C ASP A 314 -8.76 -24.48 3.18
N ASP A 315 -8.64 -23.87 1.99
CA ASP A 315 -7.35 -23.71 1.34
C ASP A 315 -6.43 -22.79 2.15
N MET A 316 -6.97 -21.66 2.67
CA MET A 316 -6.24 -20.76 3.56
C MET A 316 -5.72 -21.51 4.80
N SER A 317 -6.57 -22.27 5.48
CA SER A 317 -6.18 -23.06 6.67
C SER A 317 -5.09 -24.08 6.33
N ARG A 318 -5.25 -24.85 5.24
CA ARG A 318 -4.25 -25.84 4.82
C ARG A 318 -2.88 -25.22 4.53
N LYS A 319 -2.85 -24.06 3.83
CA LYS A 319 -1.59 -23.39 3.53
C LYS A 319 -0.90 -22.83 4.77
N ILE A 320 -1.67 -22.32 5.72
CA ILE A 320 -1.13 -21.88 7.02
C ILE A 320 -0.60 -23.11 7.78
N GLU A 321 -1.39 -24.19 7.87
CA GLU A 321 -0.99 -25.43 8.53
C GLU A 321 0.32 -26.01 7.98
N THR A 322 0.50 -26.02 6.65
CA THR A 322 1.74 -26.48 6.02
C THR A 322 2.95 -25.68 6.55
N VAL A 323 2.83 -24.36 6.71
CA VAL A 323 3.94 -23.53 7.23
C VAL A 323 4.16 -23.75 8.73
N LEU A 324 3.11 -24.04 9.48
CA LEU A 324 3.22 -24.30 10.93
C LEU A 324 3.86 -25.65 11.22
N SER A 325 3.51 -26.70 10.46
CA SER A 325 3.92 -28.09 10.71
C SER A 325 5.24 -28.46 10.02
N ASP A 326 5.51 -27.94 8.80
CA ASP A 326 6.71 -28.27 8.03
C ASP A 326 7.84 -27.24 8.27
N LYS A 327 8.78 -27.60 9.12
CA LYS A 327 9.92 -26.73 9.50
C LYS A 327 10.86 -26.47 8.32
N GLU A 328 11.07 -27.46 7.43
CA GLU A 328 11.97 -27.31 6.28
C GLU A 328 11.36 -26.38 5.24
N PHE A 329 10.08 -26.56 4.94
CA PHE A 329 9.35 -25.68 4.05
C PHE A 329 9.33 -24.23 4.59
N ARG A 330 9.05 -24.05 5.87
CA ARG A 330 9.09 -22.74 6.53
C ARG A 330 10.47 -22.09 6.42
N ALA A 331 11.54 -22.83 6.69
CA ALA A 331 12.91 -22.32 6.57
C ALA A 331 13.26 -21.93 5.12
N SER A 332 12.78 -22.71 4.13
CA SER A 332 12.91 -22.36 2.72
C SER A 332 12.21 -21.06 2.36
N LEU A 333 10.97 -20.84 2.84
CA LEU A 333 10.23 -19.57 2.62
C LEU A 333 10.96 -18.38 3.23
N ILE A 334 11.50 -18.50 4.44
CA ILE A 334 12.27 -17.44 5.11
C ILE A 334 13.50 -17.07 4.27
N LYS A 335 14.29 -18.07 3.84
CA LYS A 335 15.48 -17.83 2.99
C LYS A 335 15.12 -17.13 1.70
N LYS A 336 14.09 -17.60 1.01
CA LYS A 336 13.57 -16.98 -0.22
C LYS A 336 13.02 -15.58 0.05
N GLY A 337 12.38 -15.36 1.21
CA GLY A 337 11.83 -14.06 1.63
C GLY A 337 12.91 -12.98 1.69
N TYR A 338 14.03 -13.23 2.32
CA TYR A 338 15.16 -12.28 2.34
C TYR A 338 15.65 -11.95 0.93
N ALA A 339 15.81 -12.96 0.07
CA ALA A 339 16.24 -12.74 -1.31
C ALA A 339 15.21 -11.94 -2.12
N GLN A 340 13.93 -12.20 -1.93
CA GLN A 340 12.84 -11.50 -2.63
C GLN A 340 12.75 -10.04 -2.19
N ALA A 341 12.80 -9.75 -0.90
CA ALA A 341 12.75 -8.39 -0.37
C ALA A 341 13.89 -7.53 -0.91
N ASN A 342 15.09 -8.11 -1.05
CA ASN A 342 16.26 -7.42 -1.58
C ASN A 342 16.20 -7.07 -3.08
N LYS A 343 15.23 -7.61 -3.84
CA LYS A 343 14.99 -7.21 -5.24
C LYS A 343 14.38 -5.81 -5.37
N TYR A 344 13.81 -5.28 -4.31
CA TYR A 344 13.09 -4.01 -4.28
C TYR A 344 13.88 -2.93 -3.56
N SER A 345 13.91 -1.73 -4.11
CA SER A 345 14.66 -0.61 -3.54
C SER A 345 13.96 0.72 -3.83
N TRP A 346 13.71 1.51 -2.79
CA TRP A 346 13.17 2.86 -2.92
C TRP A 346 14.07 3.78 -3.75
N LYS A 347 15.39 3.58 -3.69
CA LYS A 347 16.34 4.29 -4.56
C LYS A 347 16.05 3.98 -6.03
N GLN A 348 15.79 2.71 -6.35
CA GLN A 348 15.45 2.32 -7.72
C GLN A 348 14.10 2.89 -8.15
N THR A 349 13.08 2.86 -7.28
CA THR A 349 11.76 3.50 -7.51
C THR A 349 11.95 4.97 -7.88
N ALA A 350 12.72 5.72 -7.09
CA ALA A 350 12.98 7.14 -7.32
C ALA A 350 13.81 7.36 -8.60
N THR A 351 14.82 6.53 -8.86
CA THR A 351 15.64 6.62 -10.09
C THR A 351 14.78 6.41 -11.35
N LEU A 352 13.92 5.41 -11.34
CA LEU A 352 13.01 5.15 -12.48
C LEU A 352 11.99 6.29 -12.66
N THR A 353 11.45 6.80 -11.56
CA THR A 353 10.54 7.96 -11.58
C THR A 353 11.24 9.20 -12.14
N HIS A 354 12.47 9.48 -11.72
CA HIS A 354 13.28 10.58 -12.23
C HIS A 354 13.52 10.45 -13.74
N ARG A 355 13.84 9.25 -14.23
CA ARG A 355 13.98 8.99 -15.68
C ARG A 355 12.68 9.26 -16.46
N VAL A 356 11.51 9.04 -15.84
CA VAL A 356 10.23 9.41 -16.45
C VAL A 356 10.13 10.93 -16.56
N TYR A 357 10.54 11.67 -15.52
CA TYR A 357 10.58 13.14 -15.59
C TYR A 357 11.48 13.63 -16.72
N GLU A 358 12.71 13.15 -16.78
CA GLU A 358 13.66 13.51 -17.84
C GLU A 358 13.13 13.23 -19.25
N ARG A 359 12.46 12.07 -19.43
CA ARG A 359 11.86 11.71 -20.73
C ARG A 359 10.75 12.67 -21.17
N ILE A 360 9.93 13.15 -20.23
CA ILE A 360 8.80 14.04 -20.52
C ILE A 360 9.25 15.51 -20.67
N LEU A 361 10.34 15.88 -20.03
CA LEU A 361 10.89 17.25 -20.06
C LEU A 361 11.80 17.52 -21.28
N ARG A 362 12.30 16.49 -21.92
CA ARG A 362 12.99 16.58 -23.23
C ARG A 362 11.98 16.87 -24.34
#